data_9bc0763a83111fb37b628c726fd3a5bc
#
_entry.id   9bc0763a83111fb37b628c726fd3a5bc
#
_cell.length_a   1.000
_cell.length_b   1.000
_cell.length_c   1.000
_cell.angle_alpha   90.00
_cell.angle_beta   90.00
_cell.angle_gamma   90.00
#
_symmetry.space_group_name_H-M   'P 1'
#
loop_
_entity.id
_entity.type
_entity.pdbx_description
1 polymer ?
#
loop_
_entity_poly.entity_id
_entity_poly.type
_entity_poly.pdbx_seq_one_letter_code
_entity_poly.pdbx_strand_id
1 'polypeptide(L)'
;MQTTRIGCGAGFAGDRIEPAEDLLRRAGLADLVLECLGERTIALAQLRRLADHTAGYDHRLPARFARLLPPAVEHGVRVLTNMGAANPLAAGRVTRALLDRIGARAAVAVVTGDDVLAEIDLDAPAWENGIPLREHGEIVSANAYLGADAIAMALETGADVVITGRVADPSLFLAPLAHRLGWDPGDVATTAAGTLVGHLLECAGQLTGGYFADPGYQDVPDLAHLGFPFADVAADGTAELGKLAGTGGVLSRATVREQLLYEITDPAAYRTPDVVLDVRAVTVDEHRGGVRVAGARGAPRPDRLKVSVGYRAGKKIEAEISYVGPNAAARAALAGEIVTTRLSGRPLRAEVLGGETDCRLRVAAISRDDAVLDAIGDEVESLYTNGPAGGGGVRVHIGEVLGIASTLIPRDLVRPVVTVVEAADAAP
;
A
#
# COMPACT_ATOMS: atom_id res chain seq x y z
N MET A 1 19.56 20.88 18.94
CA MET A 1 19.42 19.43 18.84
C MET A 1 19.56 19.06 17.36
N GLN A 2 20.15 17.91 17.06
CA GLN A 2 20.18 17.38 15.69
C GLN A 2 18.76 17.03 15.26
N THR A 3 18.37 17.48 14.07
CA THR A 3 17.06 17.16 13.45
C THR A 3 17.28 16.66 12.04
N THR A 4 16.39 15.82 11.57
CA THR A 4 16.37 15.37 10.16
C THR A 4 14.98 15.50 9.60
N ARG A 5 14.87 15.85 8.31
CA ARG A 5 13.57 15.96 7.63
C ARG A 5 13.35 14.80 6.68
N ILE A 6 12.25 14.09 6.88
CA ILE A 6 11.80 12.96 6.07
C ILE A 6 10.42 13.26 5.48
N GLY A 7 10.23 12.96 4.19
CA GLY A 7 8.96 13.19 3.50
C GLY A 7 8.33 11.88 3.03
N CYS A 8 7.01 11.88 2.90
CA CYS A 8 6.28 10.79 2.26
C CYS A 8 5.83 11.22 0.86
N GLY A 9 6.32 10.52 -0.16
CA GLY A 9 6.02 10.80 -1.57
C GLY A 9 4.95 9.90 -2.19
N ALA A 10 4.51 8.89 -1.47
CA ALA A 10 3.36 8.04 -1.78
C ALA A 10 3.00 7.21 -0.55
N GLY A 11 1.72 7.02 -0.28
CA GLY A 11 1.15 6.05 0.67
C GLY A 11 0.25 5.04 -0.03
N PHE A 12 0.23 5.08 -1.35
CA PHE A 12 -0.49 4.15 -2.20
C PHE A 12 0.15 4.11 -3.60
N ALA A 13 0.22 2.94 -4.22
CA ALA A 13 0.81 2.76 -5.55
C ALA A 13 0.19 3.68 -6.63
N GLY A 14 -1.08 4.04 -6.48
CA GLY A 14 -1.83 4.91 -7.39
C GLY A 14 -1.72 6.41 -7.12
N ASP A 15 -0.96 6.83 -6.12
CA ASP A 15 -0.85 8.24 -5.75
C ASP A 15 -0.28 9.13 -6.87
N ARG A 16 -0.66 10.41 -6.81
CA ARG A 16 -0.12 11.45 -7.69
C ARG A 16 1.38 11.60 -7.49
N ILE A 17 2.10 11.96 -8.55
CA ILE A 17 3.57 12.12 -8.50
C ILE A 17 3.94 13.56 -8.15
N GLU A 18 3.14 14.54 -8.57
CA GLU A 18 3.40 15.97 -8.41
C GLU A 18 3.71 16.38 -6.95
N PRO A 19 2.96 15.92 -5.93
CA PRO A 19 3.26 16.28 -4.54
C PRO A 19 4.64 15.78 -4.08
N ALA A 20 5.09 14.62 -4.57
CA ALA A 20 6.43 14.10 -4.27
C ALA A 20 7.53 14.92 -4.96
N GLU A 21 7.32 15.35 -6.20
CA GLU A 21 8.25 16.28 -6.90
C GLU A 21 8.37 17.61 -6.17
N ASP A 22 7.25 18.16 -5.71
CA ASP A 22 7.22 19.39 -4.92
C ASP A 22 8.02 19.24 -3.61
N LEU A 23 7.85 18.12 -2.91
CA LEU A 23 8.63 17.82 -1.71
C LEU A 23 10.14 17.76 -2.01
N LEU A 24 10.56 17.06 -3.05
CA LEU A 24 11.96 16.97 -3.45
C LEU A 24 12.59 18.34 -3.74
N ARG A 25 11.85 19.21 -4.43
CA ARG A 25 12.36 20.52 -4.88
C ARG A 25 12.31 21.59 -3.81
N ARG A 26 11.36 21.50 -2.85
CA ARG A 26 11.00 22.65 -2.00
C ARG A 26 11.07 22.38 -0.51
N ALA A 27 11.00 21.11 -0.08
CA ALA A 27 10.91 20.80 1.35
C ALA A 27 12.27 20.72 2.05
N GLY A 28 13.39 20.59 1.33
CA GLY A 28 14.72 20.40 1.93
C GLY A 28 14.83 19.07 2.66
N LEU A 29 14.35 18.01 2.04
CA LEU A 29 14.34 16.66 2.60
C LEU A 29 15.75 16.08 2.69
N ALA A 30 15.97 15.26 3.71
CA ALA A 30 17.09 14.32 3.76
C ALA A 30 16.75 12.98 3.09
N ASP A 31 15.51 12.51 3.28
CA ASP A 31 15.00 11.25 2.74
C ASP A 31 13.56 11.42 2.25
N LEU A 32 13.21 10.76 1.13
CA LEU A 32 11.86 10.63 0.60
C LEU A 32 11.48 9.16 0.61
N VAL A 33 10.34 8.82 1.20
CA VAL A 33 9.80 7.46 1.25
C VAL A 33 8.59 7.35 0.32
N LEU A 34 8.51 6.25 -0.41
CA LEU A 34 7.36 5.88 -1.25
C LEU A 34 6.84 4.54 -0.75
N GLU A 35 5.77 4.56 0.07
CA GLU A 35 5.02 3.37 0.44
C GLU A 35 4.01 3.06 -0.67
N CYS A 36 4.08 1.87 -1.28
CA CYS A 36 3.28 1.49 -2.44
C CYS A 36 2.83 0.02 -2.42
N LEU A 37 2.95 -0.69 -1.31
CA LEU A 37 2.81 -2.14 -1.28
C LEU A 37 1.93 -2.65 -0.15
N GLY A 38 0.67 -2.93 -0.46
CA GLY A 38 -0.23 -3.66 0.43
C GLY A 38 -0.26 -5.17 0.15
N GLU A 39 -0.95 -5.94 1.00
CA GLU A 39 -1.04 -7.41 0.95
C GLU A 39 -1.58 -7.92 -0.40
N ARG A 40 -2.65 -7.31 -0.90
CA ARG A 40 -3.21 -7.66 -2.20
C ARG A 40 -2.27 -7.28 -3.34
N THR A 41 -1.57 -6.16 -3.20
CA THR A 41 -0.67 -5.64 -4.23
C THR A 41 0.51 -6.56 -4.45
N ILE A 42 1.11 -7.10 -3.37
CA ILE A 42 2.23 -8.04 -3.50
C ILE A 42 1.78 -9.38 -4.09
N ALA A 43 0.59 -9.90 -3.74
CA ALA A 43 0.05 -11.12 -4.33
C ALA A 43 -0.20 -10.96 -5.84
N LEU A 44 -0.73 -9.81 -6.28
CA LEU A 44 -0.87 -9.47 -7.70
C LEU A 44 0.48 -9.32 -8.41
N ALA A 45 1.48 -8.77 -7.71
CA ALA A 45 2.84 -8.65 -8.24
C ALA A 45 3.46 -10.05 -8.43
N GLN A 46 3.24 -10.96 -7.49
CA GLN A 46 3.70 -12.34 -7.61
C GLN A 46 3.07 -13.07 -8.81
N LEU A 47 1.78 -12.90 -9.06
CA LEU A 47 1.16 -13.47 -10.26
C LEU A 47 1.81 -12.95 -11.55
N ARG A 48 2.13 -11.66 -11.60
CA ARG A 48 2.87 -11.10 -12.75
C ARG A 48 4.26 -11.70 -12.89
N ARG A 49 4.98 -11.91 -11.77
CA ARG A 49 6.29 -12.53 -11.76
C ARG A 49 6.25 -14.00 -12.22
N LEU A 50 5.21 -14.74 -11.83
CA LEU A 50 5.02 -16.12 -12.28
C LEU A 50 4.73 -16.22 -13.78
N ALA A 51 4.05 -15.23 -14.35
CA ALA A 51 3.78 -15.14 -15.79
C ALA A 51 4.99 -14.62 -16.58
N ASP A 52 5.76 -13.71 -16.01
CA ASP A 52 6.97 -13.11 -16.59
C ASP A 52 7.99 -12.84 -15.47
N HIS A 53 9.09 -13.59 -15.46
CA HIS A 53 10.14 -13.51 -14.44
C HIS A 53 10.87 -12.14 -14.39
N THR A 54 10.71 -11.31 -15.41
CA THR A 54 11.24 -9.93 -15.44
C THR A 54 10.28 -8.92 -14.81
N ALA A 55 9.00 -9.27 -14.67
CA ALA A 55 7.97 -8.49 -14.00
C ALA A 55 7.93 -8.78 -12.47
N GLY A 56 6.89 -8.31 -11.78
CA GLY A 56 6.65 -8.59 -10.37
C GLY A 56 7.07 -7.45 -9.44
N TYR A 57 7.66 -6.38 -9.94
CA TYR A 57 7.76 -5.10 -9.23
C TYR A 57 6.54 -4.22 -9.57
N ASP A 58 6.38 -3.08 -8.87
CA ASP A 58 5.31 -2.14 -9.20
C ASP A 58 5.50 -1.59 -10.63
N HIS A 59 4.52 -1.81 -11.48
CA HIS A 59 4.57 -1.39 -12.89
C HIS A 59 4.63 0.13 -13.08
N ARG A 60 4.30 0.92 -12.06
CA ARG A 60 4.41 2.38 -12.06
C ARG A 60 5.81 2.88 -11.72
N LEU A 61 6.68 2.02 -11.16
CA LEU A 61 8.04 2.40 -10.76
C LEU A 61 8.82 3.11 -11.87
N PRO A 62 8.86 2.62 -13.12
CA PRO A 62 9.64 3.29 -14.17
C PRO A 62 9.17 4.71 -14.45
N ALA A 63 7.85 4.92 -14.55
CA ALA A 63 7.27 6.24 -14.81
C ALA A 63 7.46 7.21 -13.62
N ARG A 64 7.26 6.71 -12.40
CA ARG A 64 7.43 7.47 -11.16
C ARG A 64 8.89 7.87 -10.98
N PHE A 65 9.82 6.93 -11.10
CA PHE A 65 11.24 7.19 -10.95
C PHE A 65 11.85 8.05 -12.06
N ALA A 66 11.34 7.98 -13.29
CA ALA A 66 11.76 8.89 -14.36
C ALA A 66 11.51 10.37 -14.00
N ARG A 67 10.51 10.66 -13.16
CA ARG A 67 10.18 12.00 -12.67
C ARG A 67 10.88 12.35 -11.35
N LEU A 68 11.01 11.39 -10.43
CA LEU A 68 11.49 11.66 -9.07
C LEU A 68 13.02 11.57 -8.93
N LEU A 69 13.70 10.67 -9.67
CA LEU A 69 15.15 10.52 -9.53
C LEU A 69 15.96 11.77 -9.94
N PRO A 70 15.63 12.51 -11.02
CA PRO A 70 16.39 13.71 -11.34
C PRO A 70 16.41 14.74 -10.21
N PRO A 71 15.26 15.22 -9.67
CA PRO A 71 15.29 16.15 -8.53
C PRO A 71 15.85 15.53 -7.24
N ALA A 72 15.69 14.21 -7.01
CA ALA A 72 16.28 13.55 -5.85
C ALA A 72 17.82 13.63 -5.89
N VAL A 73 18.42 13.31 -7.04
CA VAL A 73 19.88 13.41 -7.25
C VAL A 73 20.34 14.86 -7.17
N GLU A 74 19.62 15.79 -7.83
CA GLU A 74 19.96 17.22 -7.81
C GLU A 74 20.03 17.80 -6.39
N HIS A 75 19.11 17.40 -5.53
CA HIS A 75 19.03 17.91 -4.15
C HIS A 75 19.69 17.00 -3.10
N GLY A 76 20.30 15.88 -3.51
CA GLY A 76 20.96 14.93 -2.61
C GLY A 76 19.99 14.22 -1.64
N VAL A 77 18.75 14.01 -2.06
CA VAL A 77 17.71 13.34 -1.27
C VAL A 77 17.75 11.84 -1.54
N ARG A 78 17.89 11.03 -0.48
CA ARG A 78 17.79 9.58 -0.58
C ARG A 78 16.33 9.16 -0.81
N VAL A 79 16.13 8.14 -1.65
CA VAL A 79 14.80 7.59 -1.92
C VAL A 79 14.69 6.16 -1.41
N LEU A 80 13.67 5.88 -0.61
CA LEU A 80 13.37 4.53 -0.12
C LEU A 80 11.98 4.11 -0.60
N THR A 81 11.82 2.83 -0.99
CA THR A 81 10.53 2.35 -1.46
C THR A 81 10.38 0.84 -1.38
N ASN A 82 9.15 0.37 -1.15
CA ASN A 82 8.75 -1.02 -1.27
C ASN A 82 8.16 -1.38 -2.66
N MET A 83 8.36 -0.52 -3.67
CA MET A 83 7.91 -0.77 -5.07
C MET A 83 8.63 -1.96 -5.73
N GLY A 84 9.63 -2.55 -5.08
CA GLY A 84 10.22 -3.82 -5.48
C GLY A 84 9.24 -4.98 -5.47
N ALA A 85 8.23 -4.91 -4.60
CA ALA A 85 7.15 -5.86 -4.48
C ALA A 85 7.64 -7.33 -4.51
N ALA A 86 7.18 -8.16 -5.43
CA ALA A 86 7.60 -9.55 -5.54
C ALA A 86 8.93 -9.74 -6.30
N ASN A 87 9.51 -8.69 -6.89
CA ASN A 87 10.76 -8.77 -7.65
C ASN A 87 11.67 -7.54 -7.45
N PRO A 88 12.17 -7.32 -6.22
CA PRO A 88 13.01 -6.16 -5.92
C PRO A 88 14.26 -6.06 -6.79
N LEU A 89 14.88 -7.19 -7.15
CA LEU A 89 16.08 -7.21 -8.01
C LEU A 89 15.80 -6.68 -9.42
N ALA A 90 14.65 -7.00 -10.01
CA ALA A 90 14.25 -6.45 -11.30
C ALA A 90 13.99 -4.93 -11.20
N ALA A 91 13.31 -4.49 -10.11
CA ALA A 91 13.13 -3.07 -9.82
C ALA A 91 14.48 -2.34 -9.71
N GLY A 92 15.46 -2.92 -9.03
CA GLY A 92 16.81 -2.39 -8.90
C GLY A 92 17.50 -2.20 -10.25
N ARG A 93 17.43 -3.21 -11.13
CA ARG A 93 17.98 -3.10 -12.50
C ARG A 93 17.33 -1.99 -13.32
N VAL A 94 15.99 -1.89 -13.27
CA VAL A 94 15.25 -0.82 -13.95
C VAL A 94 15.65 0.55 -13.41
N THR A 95 15.79 0.68 -12.09
CA THR A 95 16.22 1.92 -11.43
C THR A 95 17.63 2.30 -11.85
N ARG A 96 18.57 1.34 -11.88
CA ARG A 96 19.94 1.58 -12.35
C ARG A 96 19.93 2.09 -13.78
N ALA A 97 19.20 1.44 -14.69
CA ALA A 97 19.08 1.88 -16.08
C ALA A 97 18.47 3.28 -16.23
N LEU A 98 17.57 3.69 -15.33
CA LEU A 98 17.03 5.06 -15.29
C LEU A 98 18.10 6.07 -14.87
N LEU A 99 18.87 5.76 -13.84
CA LEU A 99 19.98 6.61 -13.36
C LEU A 99 21.07 6.76 -14.41
N ASP A 100 21.44 5.68 -15.11
CA ASP A 100 22.43 5.69 -16.19
C ASP A 100 21.99 6.60 -17.34
N ARG A 101 20.70 6.57 -17.71
CA ARG A 101 20.15 7.47 -18.77
C ARG A 101 20.23 8.94 -18.43
N ILE A 102 20.15 9.32 -17.15
CA ILE A 102 20.31 10.72 -16.74
C ILE A 102 21.76 11.06 -16.33
N GLY A 103 22.70 10.13 -16.51
CA GLY A 103 24.11 10.30 -16.16
C GLY A 103 24.39 10.43 -14.67
N ALA A 104 23.49 9.94 -13.81
CA ALA A 104 23.61 10.02 -12.36
C ALA A 104 24.42 8.85 -11.79
N ARG A 105 25.38 9.18 -10.88
CA ARG A 105 26.23 8.20 -10.18
C ARG A 105 25.64 7.75 -8.83
N ALA A 106 24.32 7.78 -8.67
CA ALA A 106 23.65 7.38 -7.44
C ALA A 106 23.73 5.84 -7.26
N ALA A 107 23.99 5.40 -6.04
CA ALA A 107 24.07 3.98 -5.67
C ALA A 107 22.67 3.42 -5.39
N VAL A 108 22.41 2.19 -5.86
CA VAL A 108 21.14 1.49 -5.66
C VAL A 108 21.37 0.23 -4.83
N ALA A 109 20.70 0.10 -3.70
CA ALA A 109 20.66 -1.14 -2.92
C ALA A 109 19.26 -1.74 -2.95
N VAL A 110 19.22 -3.06 -2.98
CA VAL A 110 17.98 -3.86 -3.01
C VAL A 110 17.95 -4.78 -1.82
N VAL A 111 16.86 -4.76 -1.07
CA VAL A 111 16.60 -5.68 0.04
C VAL A 111 15.63 -6.77 -0.42
N THR A 112 16.01 -8.02 -0.22
CA THR A 112 15.24 -9.24 -0.46
C THR A 112 15.17 -10.10 0.79
N GLY A 113 14.47 -11.26 0.74
CA GLY A 113 14.37 -12.21 1.84
C GLY A 113 13.05 -12.14 2.59
N ASP A 114 12.10 -11.36 2.07
CA ASP A 114 10.70 -11.33 2.52
C ASP A 114 9.87 -12.51 1.98
N ASP A 115 10.24 -13.09 0.83
CA ASP A 115 9.59 -14.29 0.27
C ASP A 115 9.97 -15.52 1.13
N VAL A 116 8.99 -16.05 1.84
CA VAL A 116 9.13 -17.16 2.80
C VAL A 116 8.18 -18.32 2.47
N LEU A 117 7.77 -18.43 1.20
CA LEU A 117 6.82 -19.47 0.80
C LEU A 117 7.35 -20.89 1.05
N ALA A 118 8.66 -21.08 0.98
CA ALA A 118 9.30 -22.38 1.24
C ALA A 118 9.44 -22.69 2.75
N GLU A 119 9.38 -21.67 3.59
CA GLU A 119 9.63 -21.75 5.03
C GLU A 119 8.36 -21.79 5.89
N ILE A 120 7.21 -21.37 5.33
CA ILE A 120 5.95 -21.33 6.11
C ILE A 120 5.36 -22.73 6.29
N ASP A 121 4.76 -22.93 7.47
CA ASP A 121 3.94 -24.11 7.74
C ASP A 121 2.54 -23.92 7.13
N LEU A 122 2.22 -24.70 6.08
CA LEU A 122 0.94 -24.66 5.40
C LEU A 122 -0.21 -25.27 6.24
N ASP A 123 0.09 -25.98 7.32
CA ASP A 123 -0.89 -26.45 8.30
C ASP A 123 -1.21 -25.40 9.38
N ALA A 124 -0.42 -24.31 9.45
CA ALA A 124 -0.69 -23.22 10.37
C ALA A 124 -2.07 -22.59 10.10
N PRO A 125 -2.82 -22.27 11.16
CA PRO A 125 -4.12 -21.62 11.00
C PRO A 125 -3.94 -20.17 10.54
N ALA A 126 -4.79 -19.73 9.61
CA ALA A 126 -4.91 -18.32 9.27
C ALA A 126 -5.55 -17.54 10.42
N TRP A 127 -5.07 -16.32 10.68
CA TRP A 127 -5.59 -15.47 11.75
C TRP A 127 -7.07 -15.11 11.57
N GLU A 128 -7.49 -14.93 10.33
CA GLU A 128 -8.80 -14.42 9.99
C GLU A 128 -9.92 -15.39 10.33
N ASN A 129 -9.66 -16.71 10.28
CA ASN A 129 -10.73 -17.71 10.38
C ASN A 129 -10.31 -19.04 11.05
N GLY A 130 -9.02 -19.21 11.39
CA GLY A 130 -8.50 -20.42 12.00
C GLY A 130 -8.39 -21.64 11.05
N ILE A 131 -8.68 -21.48 9.75
CA ILE A 131 -8.58 -22.55 8.76
C ILE A 131 -7.09 -22.71 8.37
N PRO A 132 -6.59 -23.94 8.20
CA PRO A 132 -5.23 -24.19 7.70
C PRO A 132 -4.97 -23.47 6.36
N LEU A 133 -3.79 -22.88 6.20
CA LEU A 133 -3.45 -22.12 5.00
C LEU A 133 -3.68 -22.92 3.70
N ARG A 134 -3.32 -24.22 3.69
CA ARG A 134 -3.49 -25.11 2.54
C ARG A 134 -4.93 -25.27 2.06
N GLU A 135 -5.92 -25.02 2.92
CA GLU A 135 -7.34 -25.21 2.61
C GLU A 135 -7.99 -23.99 1.92
N HIS A 136 -7.30 -22.83 1.90
CA HIS A 136 -7.83 -21.61 1.29
C HIS A 136 -7.81 -21.66 -0.24
N GLY A 137 -6.85 -22.36 -0.84
CA GLY A 137 -6.69 -22.49 -2.29
C GLY A 137 -5.24 -22.68 -2.71
N GLU A 138 -4.96 -22.47 -3.99
CA GLU A 138 -3.58 -22.46 -4.51
C GLU A 138 -2.83 -21.25 -3.96
N ILE A 139 -1.84 -21.51 -3.09
CA ILE A 139 -1.01 -20.45 -2.51
C ILE A 139 -0.02 -19.98 -3.58
N VAL A 140 0.05 -18.68 -3.81
CA VAL A 140 0.88 -18.07 -4.84
C VAL A 140 2.00 -17.21 -4.26
N SER A 141 1.89 -16.78 -2.99
CA SER A 141 2.91 -15.96 -2.32
C SER A 141 2.82 -16.12 -0.82
N ALA A 142 3.97 -15.95 -0.14
CA ALA A 142 4.04 -15.75 1.29
C ALA A 142 5.18 -14.78 1.58
N ASN A 143 4.85 -13.59 2.09
CA ASN A 143 5.84 -12.54 2.32
C ASN A 143 5.83 -12.09 3.78
N ALA A 144 6.99 -12.22 4.43
CA ALA A 144 7.21 -11.75 5.79
C ALA A 144 7.38 -10.22 5.81
N TYR A 145 6.82 -9.58 6.83
CA TYR A 145 7.04 -8.16 7.07
C TYR A 145 8.44 -7.96 7.68
N LEU A 146 9.41 -7.57 6.84
CA LEU A 146 10.74 -7.23 7.32
C LEU A 146 10.71 -5.94 8.14
N GLY A 147 11.64 -5.79 9.05
CA GLY A 147 11.80 -4.62 9.89
C GLY A 147 12.81 -3.61 9.35
N ALA A 148 13.02 -2.56 10.12
CA ALA A 148 14.00 -1.51 9.86
C ALA A 148 15.43 -2.04 9.84
N ASP A 149 15.72 -3.13 10.56
CA ASP A 149 17.02 -3.81 10.56
C ASP A 149 17.44 -4.27 9.15
N ALA A 150 16.51 -4.79 8.36
CA ALA A 150 16.77 -5.19 6.98
C ALA A 150 17.10 -3.98 6.06
N ILE A 151 16.42 -2.85 6.28
CA ILE A 151 16.65 -1.61 5.53
C ILE A 151 17.96 -0.95 5.96
N ALA A 152 18.29 -0.98 7.26
CA ALA A 152 19.53 -0.46 7.81
C ALA A 152 20.77 -1.08 7.14
N MET A 153 20.76 -2.40 6.88
CA MET A 153 21.82 -3.06 6.12
C MET A 153 22.04 -2.44 4.72
N ALA A 154 20.96 -2.02 4.06
CA ALA A 154 21.07 -1.35 2.76
C ALA A 154 21.58 0.10 2.90
N LEU A 155 21.19 0.81 3.96
CA LEU A 155 21.66 2.17 4.25
C LEU A 155 23.16 2.21 4.58
N GLU A 156 23.69 1.17 5.25
CA GLU A 156 25.12 1.01 5.55
C GLU A 156 26.00 0.89 4.30
N THR A 157 25.43 0.49 3.16
CA THR A 157 26.15 0.48 1.87
C THR A 157 26.39 1.88 1.29
N GLY A 158 25.79 2.91 1.88
CA GLY A 158 25.80 4.28 1.35
C GLY A 158 24.87 4.50 0.16
N ALA A 159 23.87 3.63 -0.04
CA ALA A 159 22.94 3.75 -1.16
C ALA A 159 22.10 5.03 -1.11
N ASP A 160 21.93 5.64 -2.29
CA ASP A 160 21.08 6.79 -2.51
C ASP A 160 19.62 6.37 -2.81
N VAL A 161 19.44 5.16 -3.33
CA VAL A 161 18.12 4.55 -3.57
C VAL A 161 18.08 3.18 -2.93
N VAL A 162 17.10 2.96 -2.04
CA VAL A 162 16.85 1.67 -1.39
C VAL A 162 15.51 1.12 -1.85
N ILE A 163 15.52 -0.08 -2.42
CA ILE A 163 14.33 -0.77 -2.92
C ILE A 163 14.11 -2.06 -2.15
N THR A 164 12.91 -2.25 -1.63
CA THR A 164 12.55 -3.46 -0.87
C THR A 164 11.38 -4.20 -1.50
N GLY A 165 11.19 -5.47 -1.09
CA GLY A 165 9.92 -6.17 -1.17
C GLY A 165 9.01 -5.79 -0.01
N ARG A 166 8.35 -6.79 0.64
CA ARG A 166 7.49 -6.55 1.79
C ARG A 166 8.29 -6.20 3.03
N VAL A 167 8.14 -5.03 3.50
CA VAL A 167 8.57 -4.56 4.82
C VAL A 167 7.36 -4.02 5.58
N ALA A 168 7.44 -3.84 6.88
CA ALA A 168 6.42 -3.07 7.57
C ALA A 168 6.50 -1.60 7.15
N ASP A 169 5.36 -0.98 6.90
CA ASP A 169 5.28 0.34 6.30
C ASP A 169 5.97 1.41 7.15
N PRO A 170 5.81 1.45 8.49
CA PRO A 170 6.57 2.34 9.35
C PRO A 170 8.08 2.12 9.31
N SER A 171 8.55 0.88 9.01
CA SER A 171 9.99 0.56 8.98
C SER A 171 10.73 1.29 7.86
N LEU A 172 10.03 1.63 6.75
CA LEU A 172 10.60 2.46 5.67
C LEU A 172 11.02 3.85 6.16
N PHE A 173 10.37 4.37 7.19
CA PHE A 173 10.67 5.67 7.80
C PHE A 173 11.61 5.52 9.00
N LEU A 174 11.37 4.53 9.84
CA LEU A 174 12.19 4.27 11.03
C LEU A 174 13.67 4.04 10.66
N ALA A 175 13.95 3.25 9.63
CA ALA A 175 15.32 2.92 9.27
C ALA A 175 16.17 4.15 8.89
N PRO A 176 15.76 5.03 7.96
CA PRO A 176 16.53 6.24 7.65
C PRO A 176 16.60 7.22 8.82
N LEU A 177 15.57 7.33 9.66
CA LEU A 177 15.59 8.14 10.86
C LEU A 177 16.66 7.64 11.85
N ALA A 178 16.64 6.35 12.17
CA ALA A 178 17.60 5.72 13.07
C ALA A 178 19.04 5.86 12.54
N HIS A 179 19.24 5.62 11.24
CA HIS A 179 20.54 5.75 10.59
C HIS A 179 21.09 7.19 10.67
N ARG A 180 20.26 8.22 10.44
CA ARG A 180 20.70 9.62 10.46
C ARG A 180 20.89 10.20 11.86
N LEU A 181 20.03 9.79 12.79
CA LEU A 181 20.05 10.30 14.17
C LEU A 181 20.95 9.48 15.08
N GLY A 182 21.53 8.36 14.57
CA GLY A 182 22.42 7.50 15.33
C GLY A 182 21.69 6.77 16.47
N TRP A 183 20.42 6.43 16.27
CA TRP A 183 19.65 5.70 17.28
C TRP A 183 20.14 4.27 17.43
N ASP A 184 20.21 3.81 18.66
CA ASP A 184 20.50 2.41 18.96
C ASP A 184 19.26 1.56 18.61
N PRO A 185 19.36 0.54 17.73
CA PRO A 185 18.25 -0.37 17.43
C PRO A 185 17.70 -1.11 18.65
N GLY A 186 18.46 -1.20 19.74
CA GLY A 186 18.03 -1.77 21.03
C GLY A 186 17.25 -0.79 21.92
N ASP A 187 17.26 0.51 21.61
CA ASP A 187 16.52 1.50 22.37
C ASP A 187 15.04 1.50 21.94
N VAL A 188 14.21 0.92 22.79
CA VAL A 188 12.76 0.82 22.58
C VAL A 188 12.10 2.20 22.47
N ALA A 189 12.61 3.22 23.16
CA ALA A 189 11.98 4.54 23.18
C ALA A 189 12.13 5.26 21.83
N THR A 190 13.33 5.32 21.27
CA THR A 190 13.60 5.93 19.97
C THR A 190 12.99 5.08 18.83
N THR A 191 13.02 3.75 18.94
CA THR A 191 12.35 2.84 18.00
C THR A 191 10.84 3.08 17.98
N ALA A 192 10.19 3.23 19.14
CA ALA A 192 8.77 3.54 19.23
C ALA A 192 8.43 4.92 18.62
N ALA A 193 9.28 5.92 18.89
CA ALA A 193 9.11 7.26 18.33
C ALA A 193 9.23 7.27 16.80
N GLY A 194 10.25 6.60 16.24
CA GLY A 194 10.42 6.48 14.78
C GLY A 194 9.32 5.67 14.11
N THR A 195 8.84 4.60 14.78
CA THR A 195 7.68 3.83 14.32
C THR A 195 6.40 4.67 14.30
N LEU A 196 6.17 5.50 15.33
CA LEU A 196 5.06 6.46 15.34
C LEU A 196 5.13 7.42 14.16
N VAL A 197 6.31 8.02 13.90
CA VAL A 197 6.50 8.92 12.77
C VAL A 197 6.22 8.22 11.45
N GLY A 198 6.72 6.98 11.29
CA GLY A 198 6.47 6.16 10.10
C GLY A 198 4.98 5.91 9.90
N HIS A 199 4.27 5.46 10.93
CA HIS A 199 2.83 5.22 10.89
C HIS A 199 2.01 6.47 10.54
N LEU A 200 2.42 7.64 11.00
CA LEU A 200 1.76 8.89 10.66
C LEU A 200 2.01 9.35 9.22
N LEU A 201 3.17 9.02 8.64
CA LEU A 201 3.55 9.47 7.30
C LEU A 201 3.18 8.47 6.20
N GLU A 202 3.14 7.17 6.48
CA GLU A 202 3.08 6.09 5.49
C GLU A 202 1.92 6.20 4.50
N CYS A 203 0.77 6.76 4.92
CA CYS A 203 -0.39 6.97 4.06
C CYS A 203 -0.39 8.33 3.32
N ALA A 204 0.75 9.04 3.27
CA ALA A 204 0.96 10.29 2.52
C ALA A 204 -0.20 11.29 2.65
N GLY A 205 -0.94 11.49 1.56
CA GLY A 205 -2.02 12.47 1.47
C GLY A 205 -3.15 12.29 2.50
N GLN A 206 -3.29 11.11 3.11
CA GLN A 206 -4.29 10.86 4.15
C GLN A 206 -4.03 11.75 5.39
N LEU A 207 -2.77 11.89 5.79
CA LEU A 207 -2.39 12.78 6.90
C LEU A 207 -2.71 14.25 6.62
N THR A 208 -2.74 14.65 5.36
CA THR A 208 -3.00 16.04 4.93
C THR A 208 -4.41 16.27 4.42
N GLY A 209 -5.34 15.36 4.70
CA GLY A 209 -6.78 15.54 4.48
C GLY A 209 -7.35 14.76 3.29
N GLY A 210 -6.54 14.00 2.55
CA GLY A 210 -7.03 12.98 1.64
C GLY A 210 -7.69 11.86 2.43
N TYR A 211 -8.80 11.30 1.90
CA TYR A 211 -9.60 10.27 2.59
C TYR A 211 -10.25 10.73 3.92
N PHE A 212 -9.85 11.89 4.44
CA PHE A 212 -10.43 12.55 5.61
C PHE A 212 -11.63 13.42 5.23
N ALA A 213 -11.63 14.01 4.01
CA ALA A 213 -12.60 14.99 3.58
C ALA A 213 -14.03 14.40 3.48
N ASP A 214 -14.97 15.02 4.20
CA ASP A 214 -16.41 14.75 4.11
C ASP A 214 -17.13 16.10 4.06
N PRO A 215 -17.64 16.55 2.87
CA PRO A 215 -18.19 17.89 2.68
C PRO A 215 -19.29 18.23 3.68
N GLY A 216 -19.11 19.34 4.39
CA GLY A 216 -20.02 19.82 5.43
C GLY A 216 -19.77 19.25 6.84
N TYR A 217 -18.86 18.30 6.98
CA TYR A 217 -18.40 17.75 8.26
C TYR A 217 -16.89 17.92 8.48
N GLN A 218 -16.11 17.52 7.50
CA GLN A 218 -14.65 17.53 7.51
C GLN A 218 -14.17 18.20 6.22
N ASP A 219 -14.35 19.52 6.16
CA ASP A 219 -14.00 20.29 4.98
C ASP A 219 -12.48 20.38 4.83
N VAL A 220 -11.98 20.00 3.65
CA VAL A 220 -10.57 20.07 3.28
C VAL A 220 -10.42 20.94 2.04
N PRO A 221 -9.65 22.04 2.11
CA PRO A 221 -9.49 22.95 1.00
C PRO A 221 -8.63 22.33 -0.11
N ASP A 222 -9.00 22.60 -1.36
CA ASP A 222 -8.21 22.37 -2.58
C ASP A 222 -7.58 20.97 -2.67
N LEU A 223 -8.39 19.90 -2.51
CA LEU A 223 -7.96 18.51 -2.69
C LEU A 223 -7.39 18.21 -4.10
N ALA A 224 -7.70 19.06 -5.07
CA ALA A 224 -7.12 18.91 -6.42
C ALA A 224 -5.59 19.09 -6.42
N HIS A 225 -5.08 19.95 -5.53
CA HIS A 225 -3.66 20.24 -5.37
C HIS A 225 -3.13 19.80 -4.00
N LEU A 226 -3.62 18.66 -3.51
CA LEU A 226 -3.25 18.10 -2.21
C LEU A 226 -1.72 17.98 -2.07
N GLY A 227 -1.16 18.63 -1.05
CA GLY A 227 0.25 18.50 -0.70
C GLY A 227 0.49 17.30 0.21
N PHE A 228 1.62 16.62 0.03
CA PHE A 228 2.01 15.49 0.87
C PHE A 228 2.82 15.93 2.09
N PRO A 229 2.83 15.10 3.16
CA PRO A 229 3.45 15.47 4.42
C PRO A 229 4.95 15.22 4.46
N PHE A 230 5.60 15.92 5.39
CA PHE A 230 6.94 15.62 5.88
C PHE A 230 6.98 15.75 7.41
N ALA A 231 8.03 15.25 8.03
CA ALA A 231 8.30 15.42 9.44
C ALA A 231 9.73 15.93 9.67
N ASP A 232 9.89 16.90 10.58
CA ASP A 232 11.17 17.24 11.20
C ASP A 232 11.29 16.44 12.50
N VAL A 233 12.22 15.49 12.52
CA VAL A 233 12.38 14.56 13.65
C VAL A 233 13.66 14.90 14.42
N ALA A 234 13.52 15.13 15.71
CA ALA A 234 14.62 15.42 16.62
C ALA A 234 15.25 14.13 17.18
N ALA A 235 16.48 14.22 17.66
CA ALA A 235 17.21 13.08 18.22
C ALA A 235 16.52 12.41 19.43
N ASP A 236 15.64 13.13 20.14
CA ASP A 236 14.82 12.60 21.24
C ASP A 236 13.52 11.92 20.76
N GLY A 237 13.30 11.82 19.43
CA GLY A 237 12.11 11.23 18.83
C GLY A 237 10.89 12.15 18.74
N THR A 238 10.99 13.39 19.23
CA THR A 238 9.93 14.39 19.01
C THR A 238 9.86 14.75 17.52
N ALA A 239 8.66 14.83 16.95
CA ALA A 239 8.47 15.16 15.54
C ALA A 239 7.53 16.36 15.34
N GLU A 240 7.87 17.20 14.37
CA GLU A 240 7.05 18.28 13.85
C GLU A 240 6.56 17.89 12.46
N LEU A 241 5.27 17.59 12.36
CA LEU A 241 4.62 17.26 11.09
C LEU A 241 4.32 18.55 10.33
N GLY A 242 4.61 18.54 9.02
CA GLY A 242 4.40 19.68 8.14
C GLY A 242 3.94 19.29 6.75
N LYS A 243 3.50 20.28 5.98
CA LYS A 243 3.27 20.19 4.54
C LYS A 243 3.74 21.49 3.87
N LEU A 244 4.00 21.46 2.58
CA LEU A 244 4.44 22.65 1.86
C LEU A 244 3.38 23.76 1.86
N ALA A 245 3.80 24.97 2.10
CA ALA A 245 2.94 26.16 1.96
C ALA A 245 2.53 26.34 0.49
N GLY A 246 1.27 26.75 0.28
CA GLY A 246 0.70 26.96 -1.05
C GLY A 246 0.20 25.67 -1.73
N THR A 247 0.21 24.54 -1.04
CA THR A 247 -0.46 23.30 -1.50
C THR A 247 -1.82 23.16 -0.84
N GLY A 248 -2.73 22.44 -1.49
CA GLY A 248 -4.04 22.07 -0.95
C GLY A 248 -3.93 21.09 0.22
N GLY A 249 -5.07 20.79 0.83
CA GLY A 249 -5.14 19.94 2.01
C GLY A 249 -4.99 20.72 3.32
N VAL A 250 -5.21 20.01 4.42
CA VAL A 250 -5.08 20.51 5.79
C VAL A 250 -4.29 19.53 6.65
N LEU A 251 -3.33 20.04 7.40
CA LEU A 251 -2.67 19.30 8.47
C LEU A 251 -3.12 19.90 9.80
N SER A 252 -3.79 19.11 10.60
CA SER A 252 -4.43 19.54 11.84
C SER A 252 -4.36 18.45 12.90
N ARG A 253 -4.71 18.80 14.13
CA ARG A 253 -4.88 17.80 15.20
C ARG A 253 -5.90 16.71 14.81
N ALA A 254 -6.94 17.05 14.05
CA ALA A 254 -7.96 16.10 13.64
C ALA A 254 -7.42 15.07 12.64
N THR A 255 -6.76 15.52 11.57
CA THR A 255 -6.16 14.62 10.56
C THR A 255 -5.08 13.74 11.16
N VAL A 256 -4.25 14.28 12.05
CA VAL A 256 -3.19 13.50 12.74
C VAL A 256 -3.79 12.45 13.68
N ARG A 257 -4.87 12.77 14.41
CA ARG A 257 -5.52 11.78 15.28
C ARG A 257 -6.23 10.69 14.52
N GLU A 258 -6.81 11.00 13.38
CA GLU A 258 -7.44 9.99 12.52
C GLU A 258 -6.38 9.05 11.95
N GLN A 259 -5.28 9.57 11.43
CA GLN A 259 -4.17 8.76 10.97
C GLN A 259 -3.52 7.96 12.11
N LEU A 260 -3.38 8.54 13.31
CA LEU A 260 -2.82 7.86 14.48
C LEU A 260 -3.57 6.57 14.84
N LEU A 261 -4.88 6.54 14.63
CA LEU A 261 -5.74 5.39 14.97
C LEU A 261 -6.06 4.52 13.74
N TYR A 262 -5.64 4.94 12.55
CA TYR A 262 -5.89 4.21 11.32
C TYR A 262 -5.25 2.82 11.37
N GLU A 263 -6.02 1.77 11.07
CA GLU A 263 -5.57 0.35 11.10
C GLU A 263 -5.05 -0.17 12.46
N ILE A 264 -5.08 0.62 13.53
CA ILE A 264 -4.69 0.19 14.87
C ILE A 264 -5.90 -0.40 15.61
N THR A 265 -5.91 -1.73 15.79
CA THR A 265 -6.98 -2.42 16.52
C THR A 265 -6.82 -2.33 18.03
N ASP A 266 -5.57 -2.28 18.52
CA ASP A 266 -5.25 -2.11 19.93
C ASP A 266 -4.23 -0.98 20.11
N PRO A 267 -4.67 0.21 20.56
CA PRO A 267 -3.77 1.34 20.80
C PRO A 267 -2.66 1.10 21.83
N ALA A 268 -2.80 0.07 22.66
CA ALA A 268 -1.76 -0.31 23.62
C ALA A 268 -0.69 -1.24 23.03
N ALA A 269 -0.96 -1.87 21.89
CA ALA A 269 -0.11 -2.94 21.37
C ALA A 269 -0.15 -3.05 19.84
N TYR A 270 0.19 -1.98 19.13
CA TYR A 270 0.41 -2.06 17.68
C TYR A 270 1.73 -2.79 17.39
N ARG A 271 1.62 -4.03 16.92
CA ARG A 271 2.77 -4.92 16.71
C ARG A 271 3.41 -4.68 15.36
N THR A 272 4.65 -4.20 15.37
CA THR A 272 5.51 -4.10 14.18
C THR A 272 6.70 -5.06 14.32
N PRO A 273 7.48 -5.31 13.26
CA PRO A 273 8.73 -6.06 13.37
C PRO A 273 9.75 -5.42 14.33
N ASP A 274 9.66 -4.12 14.52
CA ASP A 274 10.69 -3.32 15.21
C ASP A 274 10.36 -3.09 16.68
N VAL A 275 9.08 -2.95 17.01
CA VAL A 275 8.60 -2.63 18.36
C VAL A 275 7.12 -3.00 18.50
N VAL A 276 6.66 -3.26 19.73
CA VAL A 276 5.24 -3.23 20.06
C VAL A 276 4.92 -1.82 20.52
N LEU A 277 4.33 -1.01 19.63
CA LEU A 277 4.05 0.40 19.88
C LEU A 277 2.80 0.60 20.73
N ASP A 278 2.89 1.47 21.73
CA ASP A 278 1.78 1.99 22.54
C ASP A 278 1.56 3.47 22.26
N VAL A 279 0.44 3.79 21.62
CA VAL A 279 0.10 5.16 21.22
C VAL A 279 -0.78 5.91 22.23
N ARG A 280 -1.20 5.28 23.32
CA ARG A 280 -2.14 5.87 24.29
C ARG A 280 -1.63 7.13 24.98
N ALA A 281 -0.30 7.29 25.08
CA ALA A 281 0.33 8.45 25.68
C ALA A 281 0.80 9.50 24.65
N VAL A 282 0.52 9.29 23.37
CA VAL A 282 0.91 10.22 22.31
C VAL A 282 0.18 11.54 22.48
N THR A 283 0.94 12.62 22.49
CA THR A 283 0.44 14.00 22.46
C THR A 283 0.43 14.51 21.03
N VAL A 284 -0.61 15.24 20.67
CA VAL A 284 -0.80 15.87 19.35
C VAL A 284 -1.11 17.32 19.58
N ASP A 285 -0.10 18.19 19.40
CA ASP A 285 -0.17 19.61 19.70
C ASP A 285 -0.09 20.43 18.40
N GLU A 286 -1.22 21.02 18.03
CA GLU A 286 -1.33 21.87 16.84
C GLU A 286 -0.87 23.28 17.14
N HIS A 287 -0.07 23.85 16.25
CA HIS A 287 0.39 25.22 16.32
C HIS A 287 0.50 25.84 14.92
N ARG A 288 0.84 27.14 14.84
CA ARG A 288 0.83 27.89 13.57
C ARG A 288 1.75 27.32 12.47
N GLY A 289 2.73 26.48 12.79
CA GLY A 289 3.71 25.94 11.83
C GLY A 289 3.47 24.49 11.43
N GLY A 290 2.57 23.77 12.10
CA GLY A 290 2.38 22.34 11.90
C GLY A 290 1.75 21.66 13.11
N VAL A 291 2.03 20.38 13.26
CA VAL A 291 1.53 19.57 14.38
C VAL A 291 2.69 18.83 15.02
N ARG A 292 2.93 19.12 16.29
CA ARG A 292 3.92 18.41 17.09
C ARG A 292 3.36 17.10 17.61
N VAL A 293 4.14 16.02 17.50
CA VAL A 293 3.82 14.71 18.07
C VAL A 293 4.97 14.21 18.94
N ALA A 294 4.62 13.60 20.08
CA ALA A 294 5.57 13.04 21.04
C ALA A 294 4.88 12.04 21.95
N GLY A 295 5.64 11.31 22.77
CA GLY A 295 5.09 10.46 23.85
C GLY A 295 4.76 9.03 23.41
N ALA A 296 5.23 8.57 22.25
CA ALA A 296 5.20 7.17 21.91
C ALA A 296 5.92 6.32 22.98
N ARG A 297 5.36 5.17 23.31
CA ARG A 297 5.96 4.16 24.17
C ARG A 297 6.02 2.85 23.45
N GLY A 298 6.84 1.92 23.92
CA GLY A 298 6.92 0.61 23.29
C GLY A 298 7.31 -0.50 24.26
N ALA A 299 7.14 -1.71 23.80
CA ALA A 299 7.73 -2.91 24.35
C ALA A 299 8.68 -3.55 23.32
N PRO A 300 9.60 -4.44 23.73
CA PRO A 300 10.52 -5.09 22.81
C PRO A 300 9.81 -5.72 21.61
N ARG A 301 10.52 -5.77 20.49
CA ARG A 301 10.02 -6.34 19.22
C ARG A 301 9.58 -7.80 19.40
N PRO A 302 8.58 -8.27 18.62
CA PRO A 302 8.13 -9.65 18.65
C PRO A 302 9.19 -10.63 18.13
N ASP A 303 9.19 -11.87 18.63
CA ASP A 303 10.04 -12.96 18.16
C ASP A 303 9.57 -13.56 16.82
N ARG A 304 8.37 -13.20 16.38
CA ARG A 304 7.76 -13.68 15.15
C ARG A 304 7.36 -12.51 14.27
N LEU A 305 7.42 -12.73 12.96
CA LEU A 305 7.01 -11.78 11.95
C LEU A 305 5.65 -12.15 11.37
N LYS A 306 4.82 -11.15 11.07
CA LYS A 306 3.60 -11.33 10.26
C LYS A 306 4.01 -11.78 8.86
N VAL A 307 3.24 -12.71 8.30
CA VAL A 307 3.35 -13.16 6.91
C VAL A 307 2.00 -12.94 6.24
N SER A 308 2.00 -12.24 5.12
CA SER A 308 0.85 -12.21 4.21
C SER A 308 0.95 -13.33 3.21
N VAL A 309 -0.08 -14.18 3.17
CA VAL A 309 -0.17 -15.34 2.28
C VAL A 309 -1.24 -15.07 1.24
N GLY A 310 -0.81 -14.94 -0.03
CA GLY A 310 -1.71 -14.77 -1.16
C GLY A 310 -2.13 -16.11 -1.76
N TYR A 311 -3.41 -16.28 -2.03
CA TYR A 311 -3.93 -17.50 -2.65
C TYR A 311 -4.99 -17.22 -3.73
N ARG A 312 -5.14 -18.13 -4.70
CA ARG A 312 -6.21 -18.03 -5.71
C ARG A 312 -7.54 -18.44 -5.09
N ALA A 313 -8.43 -17.47 -4.91
CA ALA A 313 -9.77 -17.70 -4.36
C ALA A 313 -10.80 -18.10 -5.43
N GLY A 314 -10.48 -17.93 -6.70
CA GLY A 314 -11.34 -18.16 -7.84
C GLY A 314 -11.38 -16.96 -8.79
N LYS A 315 -12.46 -16.83 -9.55
CA LYS A 315 -12.73 -15.66 -10.39
C LYS A 315 -14.01 -14.97 -9.92
N LYS A 316 -14.07 -13.66 -10.08
CA LYS A 316 -15.27 -12.86 -9.86
C LYS A 316 -15.84 -12.42 -11.19
N ILE A 317 -17.16 -12.55 -11.33
CA ILE A 317 -17.93 -11.87 -12.39
C ILE A 317 -18.66 -10.66 -11.78
N GLU A 318 -18.69 -9.58 -12.53
CA GLU A 318 -19.61 -8.45 -12.37
C GLU A 318 -20.27 -8.21 -13.74
N ALA A 319 -21.56 -8.51 -13.82
CA ALA A 319 -22.37 -8.30 -15.01
C ALA A 319 -23.43 -7.24 -14.70
N GLU A 320 -23.58 -6.25 -15.57
CA GLU A 320 -24.46 -5.11 -15.36
C GLU A 320 -25.31 -4.82 -16.61
N ILE A 321 -26.55 -4.38 -16.39
CA ILE A 321 -27.43 -3.80 -17.41
C ILE A 321 -28.12 -2.57 -16.84
N SER A 322 -28.25 -1.50 -17.64
CA SER A 322 -28.83 -0.22 -17.22
C SER A 322 -30.25 -0.05 -17.76
N TYR A 323 -31.08 0.66 -16.98
CA TYR A 323 -32.44 1.06 -17.31
C TYR A 323 -32.59 2.56 -17.01
N VAL A 324 -33.09 3.32 -17.98
CA VAL A 324 -33.22 4.78 -17.87
C VAL A 324 -34.65 5.23 -18.21
N GLY A 325 -35.10 6.33 -17.63
CA GLY A 325 -36.40 6.95 -17.83
C GLY A 325 -37.49 6.47 -16.86
N PRO A 326 -38.74 6.77 -17.13
CA PRO A 326 -39.84 6.43 -16.23
C PRO A 326 -39.85 4.92 -15.89
N ASN A 327 -40.09 4.60 -14.62
CA ASN A 327 -40.20 3.23 -14.12
C ASN A 327 -38.90 2.39 -14.23
N ALA A 328 -37.72 3.04 -14.31
CA ALA A 328 -36.44 2.35 -14.44
C ALA A 328 -36.17 1.39 -13.27
N ALA A 329 -36.46 1.83 -12.03
CA ALA A 329 -36.24 1.01 -10.82
C ALA A 329 -37.04 -0.30 -10.85
N ALA A 330 -38.31 -0.24 -11.21
CA ALA A 330 -39.15 -1.44 -11.30
C ALA A 330 -38.71 -2.40 -12.44
N ARG A 331 -38.22 -1.86 -13.56
CA ARG A 331 -37.67 -2.66 -14.65
C ARG A 331 -36.35 -3.34 -14.23
N ALA A 332 -35.48 -2.62 -13.54
CA ALA A 332 -34.24 -3.18 -13.01
C ALA A 332 -34.51 -4.28 -11.95
N ALA A 333 -35.51 -4.07 -11.09
CA ALA A 333 -35.95 -5.08 -10.13
C ALA A 333 -36.47 -6.35 -10.82
N LEU A 334 -37.36 -6.20 -11.79
CA LEU A 334 -37.86 -7.32 -12.57
C LEU A 334 -36.73 -8.08 -13.31
N ALA A 335 -35.75 -7.35 -13.84
CA ALA A 335 -34.57 -8.00 -14.45
C ALA A 335 -33.80 -8.85 -13.43
N GLY A 336 -33.62 -8.34 -12.20
CA GLY A 336 -32.98 -9.08 -11.10
C GLY A 336 -33.79 -10.36 -10.72
N GLU A 337 -35.11 -10.27 -10.66
CA GLU A 337 -35.99 -11.44 -10.43
C GLU A 337 -35.84 -12.48 -11.52
N ILE A 338 -35.78 -12.07 -12.78
CA ILE A 338 -35.58 -12.99 -13.92
C ILE A 338 -34.27 -13.75 -13.77
N VAL A 339 -33.14 -13.02 -13.56
CA VAL A 339 -31.81 -13.61 -13.43
C VAL A 339 -31.75 -14.57 -12.24
N THR A 340 -32.21 -14.14 -11.07
CA THR A 340 -32.17 -15.00 -9.86
C THR A 340 -33.06 -16.25 -9.98
N THR A 341 -34.20 -16.15 -10.67
CA THR A 341 -35.09 -17.29 -10.93
C THR A 341 -34.44 -18.28 -11.88
N ARG A 342 -33.89 -17.81 -12.99
CA ARG A 342 -33.29 -18.66 -14.01
C ARG A 342 -31.99 -19.33 -13.57
N LEU A 343 -31.21 -18.62 -12.72
CA LEU A 343 -29.96 -19.10 -12.14
C LEU A 343 -30.14 -19.63 -10.71
N SER A 344 -31.34 -20.03 -10.33
CA SER A 344 -31.63 -20.53 -8.97
C SER A 344 -30.68 -21.67 -8.57
N GLY A 345 -30.19 -21.63 -7.31
CA GLY A 345 -29.19 -22.58 -6.79
C GLY A 345 -27.72 -22.23 -7.10
N ARG A 346 -27.45 -21.18 -7.89
CA ARG A 346 -26.11 -20.69 -8.11
C ARG A 346 -25.77 -19.59 -7.08
N PRO A 347 -24.52 -19.50 -6.59
CA PRO A 347 -24.11 -18.44 -5.67
C PRO A 347 -23.96 -17.12 -6.45
N LEU A 348 -24.98 -16.27 -6.39
CA LEU A 348 -24.93 -14.94 -6.99
C LEU A 348 -25.62 -13.91 -6.09
N ARG A 349 -25.23 -12.64 -6.26
CA ARG A 349 -25.86 -11.48 -5.67
C ARG A 349 -26.37 -10.56 -6.78
N ALA A 350 -27.65 -10.26 -6.76
CA ALA A 350 -28.27 -9.31 -7.65
C ALA A 350 -28.69 -8.06 -6.87
N GLU A 351 -28.31 -6.89 -7.34
CA GLU A 351 -28.60 -5.60 -6.70
C GLU A 351 -29.04 -4.57 -7.72
N VAL A 352 -30.02 -3.76 -7.36
CA VAL A 352 -30.40 -2.57 -8.13
C VAL A 352 -29.69 -1.37 -7.53
N LEU A 353 -28.91 -0.67 -8.35
CA LEU A 353 -28.15 0.51 -7.99
C LEU A 353 -28.68 1.72 -8.74
N GLY A 354 -28.82 2.87 -8.06
CA GLY A 354 -29.27 4.12 -8.66
C GLY A 354 -30.60 4.62 -8.08
N GLY A 355 -31.22 5.57 -8.77
CA GLY A 355 -32.48 6.20 -8.37
C GLY A 355 -33.68 5.69 -9.15
N GLU A 356 -34.80 6.42 -9.11
CA GLU A 356 -36.06 5.99 -9.73
C GLU A 356 -36.04 5.98 -11.26
N THR A 357 -35.26 6.89 -11.87
CA THR A 357 -35.23 7.13 -13.32
C THR A 357 -33.90 6.75 -13.99
N ASP A 358 -32.89 6.37 -13.22
CA ASP A 358 -31.60 5.89 -13.71
C ASP A 358 -31.11 4.80 -12.78
N CYS A 359 -31.23 3.56 -13.20
CA CYS A 359 -30.90 2.38 -12.43
C CYS A 359 -30.04 1.41 -13.22
N ARG A 360 -29.31 0.63 -12.47
CA ARG A 360 -28.48 -0.43 -12.98
C ARG A 360 -28.70 -1.70 -12.17
N LEU A 361 -29.04 -2.79 -12.84
CA LEU A 361 -28.92 -4.11 -12.23
C LEU A 361 -27.45 -4.52 -12.28
N ARG A 362 -26.89 -4.89 -11.14
CA ARG A 362 -25.59 -5.55 -11.00
C ARG A 362 -25.82 -6.97 -10.52
N VAL A 363 -25.22 -7.94 -11.21
CA VAL A 363 -25.17 -9.35 -10.80
C VAL A 363 -23.71 -9.71 -10.60
N ALA A 364 -23.36 -10.21 -9.42
CA ALA A 364 -21.99 -10.56 -9.08
C ALA A 364 -21.92 -11.96 -8.44
N ALA A 365 -20.83 -12.66 -8.71
CA ALA A 365 -20.52 -13.95 -8.11
C ALA A 365 -19.01 -14.15 -8.02
N ILE A 366 -18.59 -15.03 -7.09
CA ILE A 366 -17.24 -15.60 -7.06
C ILE A 366 -17.39 -17.10 -7.26
N SER A 367 -16.64 -17.67 -8.19
CA SER A 367 -16.63 -19.10 -8.45
C SER A 367 -15.26 -19.57 -8.92
N ARG A 368 -14.97 -20.85 -8.68
CA ARG A 368 -13.85 -21.57 -9.30
C ARG A 368 -14.25 -22.28 -10.59
N ASP A 369 -15.57 -22.34 -10.85
CA ASP A 369 -16.15 -22.95 -12.05
C ASP A 369 -16.50 -21.85 -13.06
N ASP A 370 -15.78 -21.80 -14.16
CA ASP A 370 -15.97 -20.83 -15.24
C ASP A 370 -17.38 -20.94 -15.86
N ALA A 371 -17.97 -22.15 -15.94
CA ALA A 371 -19.33 -22.34 -16.45
C ALA A 371 -20.39 -21.61 -15.60
N VAL A 372 -20.15 -21.42 -14.31
CA VAL A 372 -21.05 -20.61 -13.46
C VAL A 372 -20.94 -19.14 -13.83
N LEU A 373 -19.76 -18.65 -14.10
CA LEU A 373 -19.50 -17.24 -14.42
C LEU A 373 -20.05 -16.92 -15.83
N ASP A 374 -19.77 -17.78 -16.81
CA ASP A 374 -20.27 -17.63 -18.18
C ASP A 374 -21.82 -17.61 -18.22
N ALA A 375 -22.47 -18.53 -17.49
CA ALA A 375 -23.93 -18.54 -17.43
C ALA A 375 -24.54 -17.28 -16.80
N ILE A 376 -23.84 -16.59 -15.87
CA ILE A 376 -24.29 -15.30 -15.32
C ILE A 376 -24.13 -14.20 -16.38
N GLY A 377 -23.02 -14.16 -17.09
CA GLY A 377 -22.78 -13.22 -18.18
C GLY A 377 -23.83 -13.33 -19.27
N ASP A 378 -24.05 -14.54 -19.77
CA ASP A 378 -25.02 -14.86 -20.80
C ASP A 378 -26.46 -14.51 -20.41
N GLU A 379 -26.84 -14.79 -19.15
CA GLU A 379 -28.17 -14.47 -18.66
C GLU A 379 -28.40 -12.95 -18.57
N VAL A 380 -27.41 -12.17 -18.10
CA VAL A 380 -27.53 -10.72 -18.09
C VAL A 380 -27.56 -10.14 -19.50
N GLU A 381 -26.78 -10.68 -20.43
CA GLU A 381 -26.79 -10.25 -21.83
C GLU A 381 -28.13 -10.58 -22.50
N SER A 382 -28.73 -11.72 -22.18
CA SER A 382 -30.02 -12.12 -22.73
C SER A 382 -31.17 -11.12 -22.43
N LEU A 383 -31.02 -10.32 -21.36
CA LEU A 383 -32.00 -9.33 -20.96
C LEU A 383 -32.24 -8.22 -22.00
N TYR A 384 -31.38 -8.07 -23.00
CA TYR A 384 -31.64 -7.16 -24.12
C TYR A 384 -32.95 -7.39 -24.80
N THR A 385 -33.31 -8.66 -24.98
CA THR A 385 -34.55 -9.06 -25.70
C THR A 385 -35.48 -9.94 -24.86
N ASN A 386 -34.97 -10.58 -23.81
CA ASN A 386 -35.75 -11.47 -22.94
C ASN A 386 -36.04 -10.82 -21.55
N GLY A 387 -35.65 -9.57 -21.39
CA GLY A 387 -35.84 -8.79 -20.14
C GLY A 387 -36.87 -7.69 -20.27
N PRO A 388 -36.98 -6.85 -19.26
CA PRO A 388 -37.82 -5.63 -19.27
C PRO A 388 -37.45 -4.67 -20.39
N ALA A 389 -38.42 -3.85 -20.82
CA ALA A 389 -38.23 -2.88 -21.89
C ALA A 389 -37.11 -1.87 -21.59
N GLY A 390 -36.31 -1.54 -22.60
CA GLY A 390 -35.33 -0.45 -22.55
C GLY A 390 -34.07 -0.77 -21.73
N GLY A 391 -33.76 -2.03 -21.55
CA GLY A 391 -32.43 -2.45 -21.04
C GLY A 391 -31.33 -2.13 -22.04
N GLY A 392 -30.17 -1.67 -21.54
CA GLY A 392 -29.04 -1.32 -22.39
C GLY A 392 -27.73 -1.22 -21.64
N GLY A 393 -26.63 -1.07 -22.41
CA GLY A 393 -25.31 -0.84 -21.85
C GLY A 393 -24.77 -2.00 -21.01
N VAL A 394 -25.02 -3.25 -21.45
CA VAL A 394 -24.48 -4.43 -20.76
C VAL A 394 -22.99 -4.37 -20.67
N ARG A 395 -22.46 -4.67 -19.49
CA ARG A 395 -21.04 -4.81 -19.20
C ARG A 395 -20.81 -6.09 -18.44
N VAL A 396 -19.88 -6.91 -18.89
CA VAL A 396 -19.46 -8.13 -18.21
C VAL A 396 -17.96 -8.04 -17.96
N HIS A 397 -17.57 -8.21 -16.70
CA HIS A 397 -16.18 -8.24 -16.31
C HIS A 397 -15.92 -9.51 -15.49
N ILE A 398 -14.96 -10.32 -15.96
CA ILE A 398 -14.48 -11.50 -15.22
C ILE A 398 -13.01 -11.27 -14.88
N GLY A 399 -12.64 -11.44 -13.62
CA GLY A 399 -11.28 -11.25 -13.18
C GLY A 399 -10.88 -12.22 -12.07
N GLU A 400 -9.58 -12.50 -11.97
CA GLU A 400 -9.01 -13.30 -10.88
C GLU A 400 -9.28 -12.66 -9.52
N VAL A 401 -9.64 -13.48 -8.54
CA VAL A 401 -9.74 -13.07 -7.14
C VAL A 401 -8.61 -13.70 -6.36
N LEU A 402 -7.78 -12.82 -5.78
CA LEU A 402 -6.80 -13.21 -4.80
C LEU A 402 -7.37 -13.03 -3.40
N GLY A 403 -7.32 -14.08 -2.61
CA GLY A 403 -7.53 -14.02 -1.17
C GLY A 403 -6.21 -13.79 -0.46
N ILE A 404 -6.30 -13.17 0.71
CA ILE A 404 -5.17 -12.95 1.61
C ILE A 404 -5.50 -13.63 2.93
N ALA A 405 -4.55 -14.38 3.44
CA ALA A 405 -4.55 -14.94 4.78
C ALA A 405 -3.28 -14.47 5.50
N SER A 406 -3.35 -14.35 6.83
CA SER A 406 -2.21 -13.94 7.64
C SER A 406 -1.78 -15.07 8.56
N THR A 407 -0.47 -15.19 8.75
CA THR A 407 0.14 -16.12 9.73
C THR A 407 1.38 -15.50 10.36
N LEU A 408 2.07 -16.24 11.20
CA LEU A 408 3.32 -15.83 11.85
C LEU A 408 4.44 -16.83 11.53
N ILE A 409 5.61 -16.30 11.25
CA ILE A 409 6.86 -17.07 11.10
C ILE A 409 7.87 -16.67 12.20
N PRO A 410 8.64 -17.61 12.79
CA PRO A 410 9.79 -17.27 13.64
C PRO A 410 10.77 -16.36 12.89
N ARG A 411 11.24 -15.29 13.55
CA ARG A 411 12.13 -14.29 12.93
C ARG A 411 13.44 -14.89 12.43
N ASP A 412 13.98 -15.88 13.11
CA ASP A 412 15.24 -16.55 12.78
C ASP A 412 15.21 -17.39 11.49
N LEU A 413 13.99 -17.69 10.99
CA LEU A 413 13.81 -18.32 9.69
C LEU A 413 13.83 -17.32 8.52
N VAL A 414 13.66 -16.03 8.81
CA VAL A 414 13.64 -14.98 7.78
C VAL A 414 15.03 -14.35 7.66
N ARG A 415 15.57 -14.34 6.45
CA ARG A 415 16.95 -13.90 6.18
C ARG A 415 16.98 -12.80 5.15
N PRO A 416 16.99 -11.52 5.57
CA PRO A 416 17.17 -10.40 4.66
C PRO A 416 18.54 -10.45 3.99
N VAL A 417 18.56 -10.10 2.71
CA VAL A 417 19.78 -10.00 1.90
C VAL A 417 19.81 -8.67 1.19
N VAL A 418 20.96 -8.00 1.23
CA VAL A 418 21.18 -6.75 0.51
C VAL A 418 22.06 -6.99 -0.71
N THR A 419 21.63 -6.48 -1.85
CA THR A 419 22.39 -6.50 -3.11
C THR A 419 22.56 -5.06 -3.60
N VAL A 420 23.82 -4.62 -3.77
CA VAL A 420 24.11 -3.36 -4.46
C VAL A 420 24.07 -3.61 -5.97
N VAL A 421 23.28 -2.81 -6.67
CA VAL A 421 23.14 -2.92 -8.14
C VAL A 421 24.17 -2.00 -8.79
N GLU A 422 25.22 -2.61 -9.33
CA GLU A 422 26.29 -1.90 -10.03
C GLU A 422 25.80 -1.30 -11.36
N ALA A 423 26.44 -0.20 -11.79
CA ALA A 423 26.26 0.29 -13.14
C ALA A 423 26.70 -0.80 -14.13
N ALA A 424 25.95 -0.99 -15.22
CA ALA A 424 26.45 -1.84 -16.29
C ALA A 424 27.81 -1.24 -16.74
N ASP A 425 28.87 -2.07 -16.75
CA ASP A 425 30.15 -1.64 -17.29
C ASP A 425 29.89 -0.97 -18.64
N ALA A 426 30.29 0.29 -18.76
CA ALA A 426 30.28 0.93 -20.06
C ALA A 426 31.13 0.06 -20.98
N ALA A 427 30.48 -0.61 -21.92
CA ALA A 427 31.22 -1.37 -22.95
C ALA A 427 32.20 -0.40 -23.59
N PRO A 428 33.48 -0.79 -23.76
CA PRO A 428 34.53 0.08 -24.25
C PRO A 428 34.24 0.62 -25.67
#